data_6a55bf3e4f2df93bda7760d34e6a809f
#
_entry.id   6a55bf3e4f2df93bda7760d34e6a809f
#
_cell.length_a   1.000
_cell.length_b   1.000
_cell.length_c   1.000
_cell.angle_alpha   90.00
_cell.angle_beta   90.00
_cell.angle_gamma   90.00
#
_symmetry.space_group_name_H-M   'P 1'
#
loop_
_entity.id
_entity.type
_entity.pdbx_description
1 polymer ?
#
loop_
_entity_poly.entity_id
_entity_poly.type
_entity_poly.pdbx_seq_one_letter_code
_entity_poly.pdbx_strand_id
1 'polypeptide(L)'
;MTHALEPRQTGVELMAWRLKTSMDISDWRKKIDELDRKLVDLLSQRAQAAHEIGKLKRDAGMPIYEPDRERAVFDNVRSINPGPLPDRDLLCIYERIMDIMRQIQQEEIAPKAAVTDAARDTELDSEVND
;
A
#
# COMPACT_ATOMS: atom_id res chain seq x y z
N MET A 1 30.46 23.98 15.72
CA MET A 1 30.49 23.59 15.02
C MET A 1 29.78 22.90 14.57
N THR A 2 29.30 22.70 14.56
CA THR A 2 28.87 22.22 14.12
C THR A 2 28.78 21.76 13.23
N HIS A 3 29.02 21.45 12.97
CA HIS A 3 28.98 21.01 11.98
C HIS A 3 28.84 20.01 11.56
N ALA A 4 28.68 19.42 12.59
CA ALA A 4 28.42 18.09 12.11
C ALA A 4 27.97 18.10 10.68
N LEU A 5 27.46 19.17 10.33
CA LEU A 5 27.06 19.38 8.95
C LEU A 5 28.20 19.69 8.03
N GLU A 6 29.29 20.15 8.62
CA GLU A 6 30.42 20.54 7.82
C GLU A 6 30.94 19.45 6.90
N PRO A 7 31.10 18.24 7.36
CA PRO A 7 31.58 17.20 6.46
C PRO A 7 30.68 17.03 5.24
N ARG A 8 29.41 17.29 5.42
CA ARG A 8 28.46 17.15 4.34
C ARG A 8 28.54 18.28 3.34
N GLN A 9 29.33 19.28 3.64
CA GLN A 9 29.49 20.43 2.77
C GLN A 9 30.72 20.31 1.88
N THR A 10 31.29 19.12 1.78
CA THR A 10 32.39 18.88 0.85
C THR A 10 31.92 19.08 -0.58
N GLY A 11 32.81 19.40 -1.48
CA GLY A 11 32.48 19.59 -2.87
C GLY A 11 31.83 18.37 -3.50
N VAL A 12 32.28 17.18 -3.08
CA VAL A 12 31.74 15.92 -3.62
C VAL A 12 30.26 15.76 -3.23
N GLU A 13 29.94 16.02 -1.98
CA GLU A 13 28.57 15.90 -1.49
C GLU A 13 27.66 16.93 -2.11
N LEU A 14 28.14 18.16 -2.27
CA LEU A 14 27.38 19.22 -2.94
C LEU A 14 27.11 18.84 -4.39
N MET A 15 28.08 18.27 -5.09
CA MET A 15 27.87 17.82 -6.46
C MET A 15 26.84 16.72 -6.55
N ALA A 16 26.90 15.74 -5.64
CA ALA A 16 25.92 14.66 -5.60
C ALA A 16 24.53 15.21 -5.38
N TRP A 17 24.40 16.18 -4.48
CA TRP A 17 23.10 16.81 -4.20
C TRP A 17 22.59 17.55 -5.43
N ARG A 18 23.44 18.28 -6.09
CA ARG A 18 23.05 19.01 -7.32
C ARG A 18 22.61 18.08 -8.43
N LEU A 19 23.32 16.97 -8.59
CA LEU A 19 22.93 15.97 -9.58
C LEU A 19 21.55 15.41 -9.28
N LYS A 20 21.22 15.21 -8.00
CA LYS A 20 19.89 14.76 -7.60
C LYS A 20 18.83 15.81 -7.91
N THR A 21 19.12 17.09 -7.67
CA THR A 21 18.15 18.16 -7.93
C THR A 21 17.98 18.44 -9.39
N SER A 22 18.93 18.03 -10.25
CA SER A 22 18.82 18.19 -11.69
C SER A 22 18.40 16.91 -12.40
N MET A 23 17.75 16.01 -11.67
CA MET A 23 17.20 14.78 -12.23
C MET A 23 16.15 15.10 -13.29
N ASP A 24 16.18 14.37 -14.38
CA ASP A 24 15.19 14.50 -15.44
C ASP A 24 14.00 13.57 -15.20
N ILE A 25 13.04 13.58 -16.12
CA ILE A 25 11.84 12.74 -16.01
C ILE A 25 12.20 11.27 -15.95
N SER A 26 13.19 10.85 -16.73
CA SER A 26 13.63 9.45 -16.74
C SER A 26 14.14 9.01 -15.37
N ASP A 27 14.93 9.87 -14.73
CA ASP A 27 15.48 9.58 -13.40
C ASP A 27 14.37 9.47 -12.35
N TRP A 28 13.40 10.37 -12.41
CA TRP A 28 12.27 10.31 -11.48
C TRP A 28 11.39 9.07 -11.70
N ARG A 29 11.23 8.66 -12.96
CA ARG A 29 10.49 7.42 -13.26
C ARG A 29 11.21 6.19 -12.71
N LYS A 30 12.52 6.14 -12.79
CA LYS A 30 13.32 5.07 -12.17
C LYS A 30 13.11 5.03 -10.67
N LYS A 31 13.07 6.22 -10.06
CA LYS A 31 12.81 6.32 -8.61
C LYS A 31 11.42 5.80 -8.27
N ILE A 32 10.42 6.14 -9.07
CA ILE A 32 9.05 5.62 -8.88
C ILE A 32 9.04 4.10 -9.02
N ASP A 33 9.74 3.55 -10.00
CA ASP A 33 9.81 2.10 -10.21
C ASP A 33 10.40 1.38 -8.99
N GLU A 34 11.43 1.98 -8.37
CA GLU A 34 12.01 1.44 -7.15
C GLU A 34 11.03 1.47 -5.98
N LEU A 35 10.30 2.59 -5.86
CA LEU A 35 9.27 2.73 -4.82
C LEU A 35 8.13 1.75 -5.04
N ASP A 36 7.74 1.53 -6.30
CA ASP A 36 6.68 0.58 -6.63
C ASP A 36 7.06 -0.84 -6.23
N ARG A 37 8.32 -1.24 -6.44
CA ARG A 37 8.77 -2.56 -6.00
C ARG A 37 8.60 -2.74 -4.49
N LYS A 38 8.96 -1.72 -3.72
CA LYS A 38 8.80 -1.74 -2.26
C LYS A 38 7.33 -1.75 -1.86
N LEU A 39 6.53 -0.94 -2.54
CA LEU A 39 5.11 -0.82 -2.27
C LEU A 39 4.38 -2.14 -2.55
N VAL A 40 4.66 -2.77 -3.69
CA VAL A 40 4.07 -4.07 -4.05
C VAL A 40 4.45 -5.13 -3.03
N ASP A 41 5.71 -5.15 -2.62
CA ASP A 41 6.17 -6.10 -1.61
C ASP A 41 5.43 -5.90 -0.28
N LEU A 42 5.30 -4.65 0.17
CA LEU A 42 4.60 -4.35 1.41
C LEU A 42 3.10 -4.67 1.33
N LEU A 43 2.48 -4.39 0.20
CA LEU A 43 1.07 -4.75 0.00
C LEU A 43 0.88 -6.27 0.03
N SER A 44 1.80 -7.02 -0.56
CA SER A 44 1.75 -8.48 -0.54
C SER A 44 1.92 -9.03 0.87
N GLN A 45 2.83 -8.45 1.65
CA GLN A 45 3.01 -8.84 3.05
C GLN A 45 1.76 -8.53 3.87
N ARG A 46 1.14 -7.39 3.62
CA ARG A 46 -0.09 -7.01 4.30
C ARG A 46 -1.23 -7.96 3.93
N ALA A 47 -1.30 -8.37 2.66
CA ALA A 47 -2.28 -9.34 2.21
C ALA A 47 -2.07 -10.70 2.89
N GLN A 48 -0.83 -11.12 3.07
CA GLN A 48 -0.52 -12.37 3.78
C GLN A 48 -0.99 -12.28 5.23
N ALA A 49 -0.78 -11.15 5.89
CA ALA A 49 -1.26 -10.94 7.26
C ALA A 49 -2.79 -11.00 7.31
N ALA A 50 -3.47 -10.39 6.34
CA ALA A 50 -4.93 -10.44 6.26
C ALA A 50 -5.44 -11.87 6.06
N HIS A 51 -4.74 -12.64 5.24
CA HIS A 51 -5.05 -14.05 5.00
C HIS A 51 -4.96 -14.85 6.31
N GLU A 52 -3.89 -14.64 7.09
CA GLU A 52 -3.74 -15.32 8.39
C GLU A 52 -4.83 -14.92 9.39
N ILE A 53 -5.17 -13.64 9.42
CA ILE A 53 -6.27 -13.15 10.24
C ILE A 53 -7.59 -13.80 9.81
N GLY A 54 -7.82 -13.93 8.51
CA GLY A 54 -9.00 -14.60 7.98
C GLY A 54 -9.15 -16.02 8.48
N LYS A 55 -8.04 -16.78 8.51
CA LYS A 55 -8.02 -18.14 9.02
C LYS A 55 -8.40 -18.17 10.51
N LEU A 56 -7.82 -17.26 11.29
CA LEU A 56 -8.11 -17.19 12.73
C LEU A 56 -9.57 -16.81 13.00
N LYS A 57 -10.12 -15.89 12.23
CA LYS A 57 -11.52 -15.49 12.34
C LYS A 57 -12.45 -16.64 11.96
N ARG A 58 -12.14 -17.36 10.91
CA ARG A 58 -12.91 -18.53 10.49
C ARG A 58 -12.96 -19.56 11.61
N ASP A 59 -11.80 -19.87 12.18
CA ASP A 59 -11.70 -20.91 13.23
C ASP A 59 -12.40 -20.48 14.51
N ALA A 60 -12.41 -19.17 14.80
CA ALA A 60 -13.04 -18.63 16.01
C ALA A 60 -14.49 -18.20 15.80
N GLY A 61 -15.00 -18.28 14.58
CA GLY A 61 -16.35 -17.80 14.26
C GLY A 61 -16.52 -16.30 14.43
N MET A 62 -15.45 -15.53 14.20
CA MET A 62 -15.48 -14.09 14.36
C MET A 62 -15.92 -13.39 13.06
N PRO A 63 -16.57 -12.22 13.17
CA PRO A 63 -16.96 -11.47 11.98
C PRO A 63 -15.73 -10.90 11.26
N ILE A 64 -15.81 -10.87 9.93
CA ILE A 64 -14.74 -10.31 9.12
C ILE A 64 -14.72 -8.79 9.20
N TYR A 65 -15.89 -8.17 9.08
CA TYR A 65 -16.00 -6.72 9.12
C TYR A 65 -15.91 -6.23 10.57
N GLU A 66 -14.89 -5.39 10.82
CA GLU A 66 -14.66 -4.80 12.12
C GLU A 66 -14.53 -3.28 11.94
N PRO A 67 -15.64 -2.54 12.02
CA PRO A 67 -15.63 -1.11 11.76
C PRO A 67 -14.71 -0.32 12.69
N ASP A 68 -14.61 -0.73 13.95
CA ASP A 68 -13.72 -0.05 14.91
C ASP A 68 -12.25 -0.23 14.53
N ARG A 69 -11.90 -1.42 14.07
CA ARG A 69 -10.53 -1.69 13.60
C ARG A 69 -10.21 -0.89 12.35
N GLU A 70 -11.15 -0.81 11.40
CA GLU A 70 -10.95 -0.05 10.17
C GLU A 70 -10.76 1.44 10.49
N ARG A 71 -11.54 1.96 11.42
CA ARG A 71 -11.39 3.35 11.86
C ARG A 71 -10.02 3.59 12.49
N ALA A 72 -9.56 2.65 13.31
CA ALA A 72 -8.24 2.74 13.93
C ALA A 72 -7.12 2.74 12.88
N VAL A 73 -7.26 1.95 11.83
CA VAL A 73 -6.28 1.94 10.73
C VAL A 73 -6.24 3.30 10.03
N PHE A 74 -7.40 3.88 9.71
CA PHE A 74 -7.47 5.21 9.11
C PHE A 74 -6.80 6.26 9.99
N ASP A 75 -7.07 6.24 11.28
CA ASP A 75 -6.46 7.18 12.22
C ASP A 75 -4.94 7.01 12.28
N ASN A 76 -4.48 5.77 12.29
CA ASN A 76 -3.05 5.47 12.30
C ASN A 76 -2.34 5.99 11.05
N VAL A 77 -2.87 5.70 9.86
CA VAL A 77 -2.21 6.13 8.62
C VAL A 77 -2.22 7.63 8.48
N ARG A 78 -3.30 8.29 8.93
CA ARG A 78 -3.35 9.73 8.93
C ARG A 78 -2.27 10.31 9.83
N SER A 79 -2.09 9.74 11.02
CA SER A 79 -1.15 10.26 12.01
C SER A 79 0.31 10.10 11.59
N ILE A 80 0.62 9.11 10.76
CA ILE A 80 2.00 8.84 10.34
C ILE A 80 2.31 9.39 8.94
N ASN A 81 1.34 10.02 8.28
CA ASN A 81 1.55 10.57 6.94
C ASN A 81 2.45 11.79 6.98
N PRO A 82 3.66 11.74 6.40
CA PRO A 82 4.57 12.88 6.42
C PRO A 82 4.29 13.89 5.30
N GLY A 83 3.33 13.60 4.40
CA GLY A 83 3.19 14.36 3.18
C GLY A 83 4.31 14.05 2.19
N PRO A 84 4.27 14.59 0.99
CA PRO A 84 3.31 15.55 0.45
C PRO A 84 1.96 14.97 0.01
N LEU A 85 1.76 13.65 0.10
CA LEU A 85 0.47 13.06 -0.25
C LEU A 85 -0.59 13.57 0.75
N PRO A 86 -1.67 14.21 0.28
CA PRO A 86 -2.71 14.69 1.19
C PRO A 86 -3.40 13.55 1.95
N ASP A 87 -3.77 13.81 3.20
CA ASP A 87 -4.45 12.82 4.03
C ASP A 87 -5.70 12.27 3.35
N ARG A 88 -6.51 13.14 2.74
CA ARG A 88 -7.72 12.73 2.06
C ARG A 88 -7.44 11.67 1.00
N ASP A 89 -6.40 11.89 0.21
CA ASP A 89 -6.04 10.96 -0.88
C ASP A 89 -5.46 9.67 -0.33
N LEU A 90 -4.66 9.77 0.72
CA LEU A 90 -4.12 8.59 1.40
C LEU A 90 -5.25 7.72 1.94
N LEU A 91 -6.26 8.33 2.56
CA LEU A 91 -7.41 7.59 3.09
C LEU A 91 -8.21 6.93 1.97
N CYS A 92 -8.33 7.57 0.81
CA CYS A 92 -8.98 6.94 -0.35
C CYS A 92 -8.25 5.67 -0.79
N ILE A 93 -6.93 5.72 -0.82
CA ILE A 93 -6.12 4.55 -1.14
C ILE A 93 -6.36 3.45 -0.11
N TYR A 94 -6.36 3.81 1.18
CA TYR A 94 -6.56 2.84 2.24
C TYR A 94 -7.97 2.26 2.28
N GLU A 95 -8.98 3.01 1.86
CA GLU A 95 -10.32 2.45 1.69
C GLU A 95 -10.28 1.25 0.75
N ARG A 96 -9.57 1.41 -0.37
CA ARG A 96 -9.46 0.31 -1.35
C ARG A 96 -8.63 -0.84 -0.80
N ILE A 97 -7.54 -0.54 -0.10
CA ILE A 97 -6.73 -1.57 0.55
C ILE A 97 -7.58 -2.37 1.54
N MET A 98 -8.36 -1.67 2.36
CA MET A 98 -9.21 -2.32 3.36
C MET A 98 -10.28 -3.20 2.69
N ASP A 99 -10.87 -2.75 1.60
CA ASP A 99 -11.85 -3.53 0.85
C ASP A 99 -11.22 -4.84 0.34
N ILE A 100 -10.04 -4.75 -0.24
CA ILE A 100 -9.32 -5.92 -0.77
C ILE A 100 -8.95 -6.88 0.36
N MET A 101 -8.49 -6.35 1.48
CA MET A 101 -8.09 -7.18 2.63
C MET A 101 -9.29 -7.89 3.23
N ARG A 102 -10.44 -7.24 3.27
CA ARG A 102 -11.69 -7.85 3.72
C ARG A 102 -12.10 -8.98 2.78
N GLN A 103 -11.96 -8.76 1.49
CA GLN A 103 -12.24 -9.76 0.48
C GLN A 103 -11.35 -11.00 0.63
N ILE A 104 -10.06 -10.80 0.90
CA ILE A 104 -9.11 -11.88 1.16
C ILE A 104 -9.56 -12.72 2.35
N GLN A 105 -10.01 -12.06 3.42
CA GLN A 105 -10.52 -12.77 4.60
C GLN A 105 -11.81 -13.54 4.29
N GLN A 106 -12.69 -12.97 3.46
CA GLN A 106 -13.92 -13.64 3.03
C GLN A 106 -13.62 -14.91 2.24
N GLU A 107 -12.61 -14.88 1.40
CA GLU A 107 -12.20 -16.03 0.60
C GLU A 107 -11.72 -17.20 1.49
N GLU A 108 -11.12 -16.89 2.64
CA GLU A 108 -10.73 -17.91 3.60
C GLU A 108 -11.94 -18.62 4.20
N ILE A 109 -13.04 -17.91 4.37
CA ILE A 109 -14.25 -18.46 4.99
C ILE A 109 -15.10 -19.20 3.95
N ALA A 110 -15.13 -18.71 2.71
CA ALA A 110 -15.97 -19.26 1.64
C ALA A 110 -15.21 -19.38 0.32
N PRO A 111 -14.26 -20.35 0.22
CA PRO A 111 -13.44 -20.48 -0.99
C PRO A 111 -14.22 -20.72 -2.27
N LYS A 112 -15.36 -21.41 -2.22
CA LYS A 112 -16.18 -21.65 -3.41
C LYS A 112 -16.79 -20.37 -3.95
N ALA A 113 -17.17 -19.46 -3.07
CA ALA A 113 -17.70 -18.15 -3.47
C ALA A 113 -16.60 -17.33 -4.14
N ALA A 114 -15.36 -17.42 -3.66
CA ALA A 114 -14.23 -16.74 -4.25
C ALA A 114 -14.00 -17.14 -5.71
N VAL A 115 -14.11 -18.43 -6.01
CA VAL A 115 -13.95 -18.93 -7.38
C VAL A 115 -15.01 -18.36 -8.30
N THR A 116 -16.25 -18.28 -7.83
CA THR A 116 -17.36 -17.71 -8.60
C THR A 116 -17.12 -16.22 -8.88
N ASP A 117 -16.66 -15.52 -7.89
CA ASP A 117 -16.39 -14.08 -8.02
C ASP A 117 -15.28 -13.81 -9.02
N ALA A 118 -14.23 -14.62 -9.00
CA ALA A 118 -13.13 -14.47 -9.95
C ALA A 118 -13.62 -14.65 -11.39
N ALA A 119 -14.51 -15.62 -11.63
CA ALA A 119 -15.08 -15.83 -12.94
C ALA A 119 -15.90 -14.62 -13.40
N ARG A 120 -16.65 -14.03 -12.49
CA ARG A 120 -17.45 -12.83 -12.79
C ARG A 120 -16.57 -11.63 -13.14
N ASP A 121 -15.52 -11.43 -12.38
CA ASP A 121 -14.60 -10.34 -12.63
C ASP A 121 -13.95 -10.46 -14.01
N THR A 122 -13.63 -11.66 -14.42
CA THR A 122 -13.06 -11.89 -15.74
C THR A 122 -14.02 -11.50 -16.85
N GLU A 123 -15.30 -11.82 -16.68
CA GLU A 123 -16.31 -11.48 -17.66
C GLU A 123 -16.50 -9.96 -17.75
N LEU A 124 -16.51 -9.28 -16.61
CA LEU A 124 -16.65 -7.83 -16.58
C LEU A 124 -15.48 -7.14 -17.26
N ASP A 125 -14.28 -7.63 -17.02
CA ASP A 125 -13.09 -7.06 -17.63
C ASP A 125 -13.13 -7.19 -19.15
N SER A 126 -13.66 -8.28 -19.63
CA SER A 126 -13.80 -8.49 -21.08
C SER A 126 -14.76 -7.48 -21.69
N GLU A 127 -15.83 -7.16 -20.99
CA GLU A 127 -16.80 -6.19 -21.46
C GLU A 127 -16.24 -4.77 -21.48
N VAL A 128 -15.47 -4.44 -20.46
CA VAL A 128 -14.91 -3.10 -20.35
C VAL A 128 -13.87 -2.83 -21.45
N ASN A 129 -13.19 -3.85 -21.89
CA ASN A 129 -12.14 -3.69 -22.90
C ASN A 129 -12.67 -3.66 -24.33
N ASP A 130 -13.91 -4.00 -24.53
CA ASP A 130 -14.56 -3.90 -25.80
C ASP A 130 -15.09 -2.51 -26.08
#